data_a3380c44ded2cf05bf8c2f358da50aa9
#
_entry.id   a3380c44ded2cf05bf8c2f358da50aa9
#
_cell.length_a   1.000
_cell.length_b   1.000
_cell.length_c   1.000
_cell.angle_alpha   90.00
_cell.angle_beta   90.00
_cell.angle_gamma   90.00
#
_symmetry.space_group_name_H-M   'P 1'
#
loop_
_entity.id
_entity.type
_entity.pdbx_description
1 polymer ?
#
loop_
_entity_poly.entity_id
_entity_poly.type
_entity_poly.pdbx_seq_one_letter_code
_entity_poly.pdbx_strand_id
1 'polypeptide(L)'
;MAKRSKIVRNEQRREIVARYASRRAELTASIAAPGTPEDQRAAAARELRRQPRDASATRLRNRDAIDGRPRGFVRAFGVSRIRLRELAHAGHLPGVRKASW
;
A
#
# COMPACT_ATOMS: atom_id res chain seq x y z
N MET A 1 -3.54 -4.72 18.94
CA MET A 1 -4.59 -4.63 17.92
C MET A 1 -4.75 -3.22 17.39
N ALA A 2 -4.98 -3.07 16.09
CA ALA A 2 -5.28 -1.78 15.51
C ALA A 2 -6.76 -1.40 15.72
N LYS A 3 -7.02 -0.10 15.89
CA LYS A 3 -8.41 0.39 15.93
C LYS A 3 -9.11 0.12 14.59
N ARG A 4 -10.36 -0.33 14.62
CA ARG A 4 -11.16 -0.60 13.43
C ARG A 4 -11.21 0.59 12.47
N SER A 5 -11.28 1.82 12.99
CA SER A 5 -11.25 3.04 12.20
C SER A 5 -10.00 3.16 11.34
N LYS A 6 -8.86 2.72 11.82
CA LYS A 6 -7.59 2.73 11.06
C LYS A 6 -7.59 1.71 9.93
N ILE A 7 -8.18 0.55 10.16
CA ILE A 7 -8.33 -0.51 9.15
C ILE A 7 -9.26 -0.01 8.03
N VAL A 8 -10.45 0.48 8.39
CA VAL A 8 -11.45 1.01 7.45
C VAL A 8 -10.87 2.18 6.65
N ARG A 9 -10.14 3.10 7.29
CA ARG A 9 -9.50 4.21 6.60
C ARG A 9 -8.47 3.74 5.58
N ASN A 10 -7.73 2.69 5.88
CA ASN A 10 -6.77 2.12 4.95
C ASN A 10 -7.45 1.49 3.73
N GLU A 11 -8.59 0.83 3.90
CA GLU A 11 -9.39 0.30 2.79
C GLU A 11 -9.95 1.41 1.90
N GLN A 12 -10.48 2.48 2.49
CA GLN A 12 -10.93 3.66 1.74
C GLN A 12 -9.79 4.27 0.92
N ARG A 13 -8.60 4.36 1.47
CA ARG A 13 -7.41 4.82 0.72
C ARG A 13 -7.08 3.88 -0.43
N ARG A 14 -7.23 2.58 -0.26
CA ARG A 14 -6.98 1.60 -1.32
C ARG A 14 -7.87 1.84 -2.52
N GLU A 15 -9.15 2.10 -2.29
CA GLU A 15 -10.11 2.43 -3.35
C GLU A 15 -9.76 3.74 -4.06
N ILE A 16 -9.40 4.78 -3.30
CA ILE A 16 -9.01 6.08 -3.85
C ILE A 16 -7.74 5.94 -4.68
N VAL A 17 -6.72 5.25 -4.17
CA VAL A 17 -5.47 5.00 -4.90
C VAL A 17 -5.73 4.24 -6.20
N ALA A 18 -6.56 3.22 -6.19
CA ALA A 18 -6.91 2.48 -7.39
C ALA A 18 -7.61 3.35 -8.44
N ARG A 19 -8.52 4.23 -7.99
CA ARG A 19 -9.24 5.16 -8.86
C ARG A 19 -8.32 6.14 -9.59
N TYR A 20 -7.31 6.65 -8.91
CA TYR A 20 -6.39 7.66 -9.46
C TYR A 20 -5.11 7.07 -10.05
N ALA A 21 -4.89 5.76 -9.98
CA ALA A 21 -3.62 5.14 -10.34
C ALA A 21 -3.19 5.41 -11.78
N SER A 22 -4.07 5.20 -12.76
CA SER A 22 -3.76 5.40 -14.18
C SER A 22 -3.45 6.86 -14.48
N ARG A 23 -4.29 7.78 -14.01
CA ARG A 23 -4.09 9.20 -14.24
C ARG A 23 -2.82 9.73 -13.57
N ARG A 24 -2.51 9.28 -12.37
CA ARG A 24 -1.25 9.63 -11.70
C ARG A 24 -0.03 9.12 -12.45
N ALA A 25 -0.10 7.92 -13.01
CA ALA A 25 0.98 7.36 -13.82
C ALA A 25 1.23 8.20 -15.08
N GLU A 26 0.17 8.59 -15.80
CA GLU A 26 0.26 9.47 -16.97
C GLU A 26 0.90 10.82 -16.63
N LEU A 27 0.44 11.46 -15.56
CA LEU A 27 0.95 12.75 -15.11
C LEU A 27 2.43 12.67 -14.70
N THR A 28 2.78 11.64 -13.97
CA THR A 28 4.17 11.39 -13.56
C THR A 28 5.06 11.15 -14.76
N ALA A 29 4.62 10.36 -15.74
CA ALA A 29 5.34 10.12 -16.97
C ALA A 29 5.54 11.41 -17.79
N SER A 30 4.52 12.25 -17.88
CA SER A 30 4.61 13.56 -18.55
C SER A 30 5.60 14.50 -17.87
N ILE A 31 5.66 14.51 -16.55
CA ILE A 31 6.61 15.33 -15.79
C ILE A 31 8.05 14.83 -15.98
N ALA A 32 8.25 13.52 -15.99
CA ALA A 32 9.56 12.90 -16.10
C ALA A 32 10.12 12.87 -17.52
N ALA A 33 9.27 12.92 -18.54
CA ALA A 33 9.69 12.81 -19.94
C ALA A 33 10.59 13.99 -20.37
N PRO A 34 11.77 13.76 -20.92
CA PRO A 34 12.69 14.84 -21.28
C PRO A 34 12.20 15.71 -22.45
N GLY A 35 11.35 15.17 -23.32
CA GLY A 35 10.80 15.89 -24.48
C GLY A 35 9.52 16.69 -24.20
N THR A 36 9.03 16.70 -22.95
CA THR A 36 7.79 17.42 -22.60
C THR A 36 8.03 18.92 -22.51
N PRO A 37 7.23 19.75 -23.20
CA PRO A 37 7.30 21.20 -23.06
C PRO A 37 7.08 21.66 -21.62
N GLU A 38 7.71 22.76 -21.21
CA GLU A 38 7.63 23.27 -19.84
C GLU A 38 6.19 23.59 -19.42
N ASP A 39 5.39 24.14 -20.33
CA ASP A 39 3.97 24.46 -20.09
C ASP A 39 3.17 23.22 -19.72
N GLN A 40 3.33 22.13 -20.45
CA GLN A 40 2.66 20.85 -20.20
C GLN A 40 3.15 20.21 -18.90
N ARG A 41 4.44 20.30 -18.64
CA ARG A 41 5.03 19.81 -17.38
C ARG A 41 4.46 20.56 -16.17
N ALA A 42 4.38 21.87 -16.26
CA ALA A 42 3.78 22.71 -15.19
C ALA A 42 2.28 22.42 -15.01
N ALA A 43 1.55 22.20 -16.08
CA ALA A 43 0.12 21.84 -16.01
C ALA A 43 -0.08 20.46 -15.36
N ALA A 44 0.72 19.47 -15.75
CA ALA A 44 0.69 18.14 -15.16
C ALA A 44 1.02 18.17 -13.65
N ALA A 45 2.01 18.94 -13.25
CA ALA A 45 2.37 19.11 -11.85
C ALA A 45 1.25 19.77 -11.03
N ARG A 46 0.57 20.76 -11.60
CA ARG A 46 -0.59 21.40 -10.96
C ARG A 46 -1.76 20.44 -10.78
N GLU A 47 -2.08 19.66 -11.79
CA GLU A 47 -3.13 18.64 -11.72
C GLU A 47 -2.80 17.59 -10.66
N LEU A 48 -1.55 17.10 -10.62
CA LEU A 48 -1.12 16.12 -9.64
C LEU A 48 -1.26 16.63 -8.19
N ARG A 49 -0.96 17.92 -7.96
CA ARG A 49 -1.11 18.54 -6.64
C ARG A 49 -2.57 18.75 -6.22
N ARG A 50 -3.50 18.91 -7.18
CA ARG A 50 -4.93 19.06 -6.90
C ARG A 50 -5.62 17.77 -6.51
N GLN A 51 -5.02 16.62 -6.81
CA GLN A 51 -5.57 15.34 -6.45
C GLN A 51 -5.61 15.14 -4.93
N PRO A 52 -6.57 14.34 -4.41
CA PRO A 52 -6.64 14.06 -2.98
C PRO A 52 -5.31 13.47 -2.46
N ARG A 53 -4.92 13.85 -1.26
CA ARG A 53 -3.70 13.31 -0.64
C ARG A 53 -3.77 11.78 -0.47
N ASP A 54 -4.95 11.24 -0.22
CA ASP A 54 -5.18 9.80 -0.08
C ASP A 54 -5.06 9.04 -1.41
N ALA A 55 -4.95 9.73 -2.55
CA ALA A 55 -4.66 9.12 -3.84
C ALA A 55 -3.20 8.65 -3.97
N SER A 56 -2.33 9.05 -3.07
CA SER A 56 -0.93 8.63 -3.06
C SER A 56 -0.78 7.21 -2.54
N ALA A 57 -0.20 6.33 -3.36
CA ALA A 57 0.06 4.94 -2.99
C ALA A 57 1.01 4.80 -1.78
N THR A 58 1.86 5.81 -1.52
CA THR A 58 2.77 5.80 -0.37
C THR A 58 2.05 5.85 0.97
N ARG A 59 0.81 6.30 0.99
CA ARG A 59 -0.03 6.35 2.19
C ARG A 59 -0.71 5.04 2.54
N LEU A 60 -0.74 4.09 1.61
CA LEU A 60 -1.23 2.74 1.87
C LEU A 60 -0.27 2.01 2.80
N ARG A 61 -0.84 1.27 3.74
CA ARG A 61 -0.06 0.44 4.64
C ARG A 61 -0.56 -1.00 4.57
N ASN A 62 0.35 -1.94 4.40
CA ASN A 62 0.03 -3.33 4.56
C ASN A 62 -0.31 -3.61 6.03
N ARG A 63 -1.45 -4.24 6.25
CA ARG A 63 -1.95 -4.56 7.59
C ARG A 63 -2.24 -6.04 7.69
N ASP A 64 -2.00 -6.59 8.87
CA ASP A 64 -2.37 -7.97 9.18
C ASP A 64 -3.85 -8.21 8.86
N ALA A 65 -4.13 -9.31 8.18
CA ALA A 65 -5.50 -9.66 7.79
C ALA A 65 -6.40 -9.99 8.99
N ILE A 66 -5.83 -10.38 10.12
CA ILE A 66 -6.57 -10.80 11.32
C ILE A 66 -6.80 -9.63 12.26
N ASP A 67 -5.75 -8.93 12.67
CA ASP A 67 -5.82 -7.89 13.69
C ASP A 67 -5.52 -6.47 13.20
N GLY A 68 -5.14 -6.31 11.93
CA GLY A 68 -4.85 -5.02 11.32
C GLY A 68 -3.52 -4.40 11.73
N ARG A 69 -2.61 -5.14 12.35
CA ARG A 69 -1.30 -4.64 12.78
C ARG A 69 -0.50 -4.11 11.58
N PRO A 70 0.00 -2.85 11.61
CA PRO A 70 0.71 -2.25 10.48
C PRO A 70 2.21 -2.60 10.43
N ARG A 71 2.76 -3.22 11.46
CA ARG A 71 4.19 -3.55 11.56
C ARG A 71 4.41 -5.05 11.59
N GLY A 72 5.61 -5.46 11.18
CA GLY A 72 5.96 -6.87 11.15
C GLY A 72 5.15 -7.68 10.14
N PHE A 73 4.67 -7.06 9.06
CA PHE A 73 3.86 -7.69 8.04
C PHE A 73 4.70 -8.60 7.15
N VAL A 74 4.26 -9.84 7.00
CA VAL A 74 4.88 -10.84 6.12
C VAL A 74 4.03 -10.98 4.87
N ARG A 75 4.52 -10.48 3.74
CA ARG A 75 3.75 -10.42 2.48
C ARG A 75 3.32 -11.78 1.96
N ALA A 76 4.16 -12.79 2.14
CA ALA A 76 3.87 -14.14 1.66
C ALA A 76 2.59 -14.74 2.27
N PHE A 77 2.24 -14.36 3.49
CA PHE A 77 1.09 -14.89 4.23
C PHE A 77 0.01 -13.84 4.52
N GLY A 78 0.30 -12.56 4.30
CA GLY A 78 -0.67 -11.48 4.55
C GLY A 78 -0.95 -11.23 6.03
N VAL A 79 -0.09 -11.68 6.92
CA VAL A 79 -0.24 -11.56 8.38
C VAL A 79 1.02 -10.99 9.03
N SER A 80 0.91 -10.55 10.27
CA SER A 80 2.07 -10.10 11.05
C SER A 80 2.94 -11.28 11.48
N ARG A 81 4.20 -10.99 11.83
CA ARG A 81 5.14 -12.00 12.34
C ARG A 81 4.61 -12.74 13.58
N ILE A 82 3.82 -12.06 14.40
CA ILE A 82 3.21 -12.65 15.61
C ILE A 82 2.16 -13.68 15.19
N ARG A 83 1.24 -13.30 14.32
CA ARG A 83 0.21 -14.21 13.80
C ARG A 83 0.80 -15.34 12.96
N LEU A 84 1.83 -15.06 12.19
CA LEU A 84 2.56 -16.10 11.44
C LEU A 84 3.07 -17.18 12.39
N ARG A 85 3.71 -16.79 13.50
CA ARG A 85 4.20 -17.74 14.49
C ARG A 85 3.08 -18.55 15.13
N GLU A 86 2.00 -17.89 15.54
CA GLU A 86 0.83 -18.55 16.14
C GLU A 86 0.19 -19.55 15.16
N LEU A 87 -0.03 -19.15 13.91
CA LEU A 87 -0.62 -20.01 12.89
C LEU A 87 0.30 -21.20 12.53
N ALA A 88 1.59 -20.98 12.48
CA ALA A 88 2.57 -22.03 12.22
C ALA A 88 2.58 -23.07 13.35
N HIS A 89 2.55 -22.65 14.60
CA HIS A 89 2.48 -23.56 15.76
C HIS A 89 1.13 -24.30 15.84
N ALA A 90 0.06 -23.68 15.39
CA ALA A 90 -1.26 -24.31 15.33
C ALA A 90 -1.41 -25.29 14.14
N GLY A 91 -0.42 -25.36 13.23
CA GLY A 91 -0.44 -26.26 12.08
C GLY A 91 -1.25 -25.75 10.88
N HIS A 92 -1.64 -24.47 10.86
CA HIS A 92 -2.41 -23.89 9.76
C HIS A 92 -1.56 -23.53 8.52
N LEU A 93 -0.24 -23.56 8.64
CA LEU A 93 0.69 -23.20 7.56
C LEU A 93 1.53 -24.43 7.17
N PRO A 94 1.06 -25.24 6.20
CA PRO A 94 1.79 -26.41 5.78
C PRO A 94 3.15 -26.05 5.17
N GLY A 95 4.18 -26.83 5.50
CA GLY A 95 5.54 -26.62 5.00
C GLY A 95 6.37 -25.58 5.77
N VAL A 96 5.74 -24.81 6.66
CA VAL A 96 6.46 -23.86 7.53
C VAL A 96 7.05 -24.58 8.73
N ARG A 97 8.36 -24.45 8.90
CA ARG A 97 9.09 -25.03 10.02
C ARG A 97 10.16 -24.07 10.52
N LYS A 98 10.59 -24.27 11.76
CA LYS A 98 11.71 -23.51 12.33
C LYS A 98 12.98 -23.77 11.52
N ALA A 99 13.70 -22.71 11.20
CA ALA A 99 15.01 -22.79 10.60
C ALA A 99 16.02 -22.06 11.49
N SER A 100 17.18 -22.67 11.69
CA SER A 100 18.33 -22.04 12.33
C SER A 100 19.60 -22.44 11.58
N TRP A 101 20.45 -21.44 11.34
CA TRP A 101 21.75 -21.61 10.69
C TRP A 101 22.81 -20.72 11.30
#